data_381bb805664ca9d9ece6d3f5f5519c44
#
_entry.id   381bb805664ca9d9ece6d3f5f5519c44
#
_cell.length_a   1.000
_cell.length_b   1.000
_cell.length_c   1.000
_cell.angle_alpha   90.00
_cell.angle_beta   90.00
_cell.angle_gamma   90.00
#
_symmetry.space_group_name_H-M   'P 1'
#
loop_
_entity.id
_entity.type
_entity.pdbx_description
1 polymer ?
#
loop_
_entity_poly.entity_id
_entity_poly.type
_entity_poly.pdbx_seq_one_letter_code
_entity_poly.pdbx_strand_id
1 'polypeptide(L)'
;MADKNETVLDKAENLARRILERLGSKVDSKVGGGGQNTLSQREVGELTSRIERIIESSLRNDKDGVKRVAPNRFKVLFTYEESNRLNTQYIEILAKELKGEIFEFINNRRYETRGPVVVETGRDVFAKSTVIKPLFEGEQELPLADDSQAKAQQAKGSASQSPSSRAVSLTSSDGRSFRLELKVDGAPAYVGRTASNAVRLDDASVSRMHCSLALRSNGDLVVADLGSANGTYVNGELLSGQEARALKQGDIIGVGDFKLTVAEVA
;
A
#
# COMPACT_ATOMS: atom_id res chain seq x y z
N MET A 1 -18.03 -34.54 -12.91
CA MET A 1 -18.97 -33.87 -12.00
C MET A 1 -18.09 -33.22 -10.92
N ALA A 2 -17.82 -31.93 -11.05
CA ALA A 2 -17.01 -31.21 -10.09
C ALA A 2 -17.89 -30.83 -8.89
N ASP A 3 -17.36 -31.07 -7.73
CA ASP A 3 -18.00 -30.93 -6.41
C ASP A 3 -18.45 -29.47 -6.19
N LYS A 4 -19.77 -29.28 -6.07
CA LYS A 4 -20.39 -27.93 -6.01
C LYS A 4 -20.42 -27.31 -4.60
N ASN A 5 -19.63 -27.82 -3.65
CA ASN A 5 -19.67 -27.40 -2.26
C ASN A 5 -18.29 -27.05 -1.65
N GLU A 6 -17.35 -26.55 -2.46
CA GLU A 6 -16.12 -26.04 -1.88
C GLU A 6 -16.43 -24.75 -1.11
N THR A 7 -16.24 -24.81 0.20
CA THR A 7 -16.46 -23.65 1.08
C THR A 7 -15.35 -22.60 0.86
N VAL A 8 -15.62 -21.34 1.25
CA VAL A 8 -14.60 -20.27 1.21
C VAL A 8 -13.34 -20.67 2.00
N LEU A 9 -13.51 -21.47 3.05
CA LEU A 9 -12.43 -21.98 3.87
C LEU A 9 -11.58 -23.03 3.10
N ASP A 10 -12.22 -23.94 2.38
CA ASP A 10 -11.52 -24.98 1.58
C ASP A 10 -10.70 -24.34 0.45
N LYS A 11 -11.22 -23.31 -0.21
CA LYS A 11 -10.50 -22.52 -1.21
C LYS A 11 -9.28 -21.81 -0.64
N ALA A 12 -9.43 -21.18 0.53
CA ALA A 12 -8.33 -20.51 1.21
C ALA A 12 -7.22 -21.49 1.62
N GLU A 13 -7.60 -22.67 2.11
CA GLU A 13 -6.68 -23.74 2.47
C GLU A 13 -5.91 -24.25 1.24
N ASN A 14 -6.61 -24.51 0.15
CA ASN A 14 -6.02 -24.96 -1.11
C ASN A 14 -5.07 -23.92 -1.70
N LEU A 15 -5.43 -22.63 -1.65
CA LEU A 15 -4.59 -21.53 -2.11
C LEU A 15 -3.32 -21.40 -1.25
N ALA A 16 -3.47 -21.39 0.07
CA ALA A 16 -2.35 -21.31 1.00
C ALA A 16 -1.38 -22.50 0.81
N ARG A 17 -1.93 -23.70 0.63
CA ARG A 17 -1.13 -24.90 0.35
C ARG A 17 -0.36 -24.78 -0.96
N ARG A 18 -0.98 -24.35 -2.07
CA ARG A 18 -0.30 -24.13 -3.36
C ARG A 18 0.83 -23.11 -3.26
N ILE A 19 0.63 -22.04 -2.50
CA ILE A 19 1.68 -21.04 -2.27
C ILE A 19 2.85 -21.68 -1.53
N LEU A 20 2.59 -22.44 -0.47
CA LEU A 20 3.62 -23.12 0.34
C LEU A 20 4.36 -24.20 -0.46
N GLU A 21 3.67 -25.00 -1.26
CA GLU A 21 4.28 -26.01 -2.14
C GLU A 21 5.22 -25.37 -3.17
N ARG A 22 4.83 -24.23 -3.75
CA ARG A 22 5.69 -23.50 -4.69
C ARG A 22 6.88 -22.82 -4.02
N LEU A 23 6.73 -22.41 -2.78
CA LEU A 23 7.85 -21.91 -1.98
C LEU A 23 8.80 -23.05 -1.62
N GLY A 24 8.26 -24.19 -1.15
CA GLY A 24 9.06 -25.37 -0.74
C GLY A 24 9.88 -25.98 -1.87
N SER A 25 9.39 -25.93 -3.11
CA SER A 25 10.14 -26.43 -4.27
C SER A 25 11.34 -25.55 -4.69
N LYS A 26 11.46 -24.33 -4.15
CA LYS A 26 12.56 -23.38 -4.45
C LYS A 26 13.44 -23.04 -3.25
N VAL A 27 13.04 -23.44 -2.04
CA VAL A 27 13.75 -23.16 -0.79
C VAL A 27 14.43 -24.44 -0.30
N ASP A 28 15.25 -25.06 -1.15
CA ASP A 28 16.23 -26.03 -0.66
C ASP A 28 17.40 -25.26 -0.02
N SER A 29 17.54 -25.48 1.28
CA SER A 29 18.78 -25.50 2.07
C SER A 29 19.38 -24.25 2.69
N LYS A 30 18.75 -23.07 2.76
CA LYS A 30 19.40 -21.96 3.52
C LYS A 30 18.55 -21.05 4.42
N VAL A 31 17.27 -21.32 4.63
CA VAL A 31 16.46 -20.52 5.58
C VAL A 31 15.78 -21.46 6.58
N GLY A 32 16.51 -21.79 7.62
CA GLY A 32 15.93 -22.34 8.85
C GLY A 32 15.10 -21.24 9.53
N GLY A 33 13.80 -21.45 9.68
CA GLY A 33 12.91 -20.53 10.36
C GLY A 33 11.48 -20.61 9.81
N GLY A 34 10.76 -21.71 10.14
CA GLY A 34 9.36 -21.85 9.77
C GLY A 34 8.49 -20.79 10.41
N GLY A 35 7.53 -20.26 9.68
CA GLY A 35 6.29 -19.67 10.21
C GLY A 35 6.19 -18.16 10.28
N GLN A 36 7.25 -17.37 10.22
CA GLN A 36 7.15 -15.91 10.41
C GLN A 36 7.10 -15.07 9.12
N ASN A 37 7.44 -15.63 7.97
CA ASN A 37 7.59 -14.89 6.72
C ASN A 37 6.47 -15.14 5.69
N THR A 38 5.35 -15.70 6.12
CA THR A 38 4.20 -16.03 5.27
C THR A 38 2.91 -15.58 5.93
N LEU A 39 1.85 -15.40 5.13
CA LEU A 39 0.50 -15.23 5.65
C LEU A 39 -0.02 -16.57 6.16
N SER A 40 -0.79 -16.55 7.26
CA SER A 40 -1.54 -17.70 7.72
C SER A 40 -2.67 -18.06 6.74
N GLN A 41 -3.18 -19.28 6.81
CA GLN A 41 -4.33 -19.71 6.00
C GLN A 41 -5.52 -18.78 6.18
N ARG A 42 -5.75 -18.29 7.41
CA ARG A 42 -6.81 -17.34 7.71
C ARG A 42 -6.61 -16.00 7.01
N GLU A 43 -5.41 -15.42 7.06
CA GLU A 43 -5.09 -14.15 6.38
C GLU A 43 -5.25 -14.28 4.86
N VAL A 44 -4.83 -15.40 4.27
CA VAL A 44 -5.03 -15.69 2.84
C VAL A 44 -6.51 -15.79 2.51
N GLY A 45 -7.32 -16.48 3.33
CA GLY A 45 -8.76 -16.61 3.15
C GLY A 45 -9.51 -15.28 3.28
N GLU A 46 -9.13 -14.46 4.25
CA GLU A 46 -9.67 -13.11 4.40
C GLU A 46 -9.34 -12.22 3.20
N LEU A 47 -8.09 -12.29 2.70
CA LEU A 47 -7.66 -11.56 1.51
C LEU A 47 -8.48 -11.95 0.28
N THR A 48 -8.64 -13.26 0.02
CA THR A 48 -9.41 -13.78 -1.11
C THR A 48 -10.87 -13.35 -1.02
N SER A 49 -11.51 -13.53 0.14
CA SER A 49 -12.91 -13.14 0.36
C SER A 49 -13.14 -11.62 0.20
N ARG A 50 -12.16 -10.81 0.57
CA ARG A 50 -12.20 -9.36 0.36
C ARG A 50 -12.12 -9.02 -1.12
N ILE A 51 -11.24 -9.69 -1.87
CA ILE A 51 -11.11 -9.50 -3.32
C ILE A 51 -12.42 -9.85 -4.03
N GLU A 52 -13.03 -11.00 -3.70
CA GLU A 52 -14.31 -11.42 -4.29
C GLU A 52 -15.41 -10.37 -4.05
N ARG A 53 -15.54 -9.87 -2.80
CA ARG A 53 -16.50 -8.80 -2.47
C ARG A 53 -16.22 -7.49 -3.21
N ILE A 54 -14.96 -7.13 -3.37
CA ILE A 54 -14.56 -5.95 -4.11
C ILE A 54 -14.92 -6.09 -5.59
N ILE A 55 -14.70 -7.26 -6.19
CA ILE A 55 -15.12 -7.51 -7.57
C ILE A 55 -16.63 -7.32 -7.70
N GLU A 56 -17.43 -7.94 -6.83
CA GLU A 56 -18.89 -7.85 -6.88
C GLU A 56 -19.41 -6.42 -6.70
N SER A 57 -18.82 -5.66 -5.76
CA SER A 57 -19.21 -4.26 -5.51
C SER A 57 -18.74 -3.29 -6.59
N SER A 58 -17.73 -3.66 -7.37
CA SER A 58 -17.15 -2.81 -8.42
C SER A 58 -17.67 -3.13 -9.81
N LEU A 59 -18.61 -4.06 -9.95
CA LEU A 59 -19.18 -4.43 -11.24
C LEU A 59 -19.83 -3.23 -11.94
N ARG A 60 -19.55 -3.06 -13.23
CA ARG A 60 -20.18 -2.06 -14.09
C ARG A 60 -20.99 -2.73 -15.17
N ASN A 61 -22.03 -2.07 -15.63
CA ASN A 61 -22.74 -2.51 -16.82
C ASN A 61 -21.95 -2.11 -18.08
N ASP A 62 -21.95 -2.98 -19.09
CA ASP A 62 -21.45 -2.64 -20.40
C ASP A 62 -22.31 -1.56 -21.06
N LYS A 63 -21.84 -0.98 -22.19
CA LYS A 63 -22.55 0.07 -22.94
C LYS A 63 -23.98 -0.31 -23.32
N ASP A 64 -24.24 -1.58 -23.52
CA ASP A 64 -25.55 -2.13 -23.88
C ASP A 64 -26.40 -2.53 -22.68
N GLY A 65 -25.89 -2.40 -21.44
CA GLY A 65 -26.60 -2.70 -20.20
C GLY A 65 -26.84 -4.20 -19.92
N VAL A 66 -26.36 -5.08 -20.80
CA VAL A 66 -26.66 -6.53 -20.77
C VAL A 66 -25.61 -7.32 -19.99
N LYS A 67 -24.35 -6.90 -20.05
CA LYS A 67 -23.22 -7.64 -19.49
C LYS A 67 -22.60 -6.90 -18.32
N ARG A 68 -22.21 -7.66 -17.29
CA ARG A 68 -21.48 -7.12 -16.14
C ARG A 68 -19.98 -7.21 -16.38
N VAL A 69 -19.31 -6.06 -16.35
CA VAL A 69 -17.88 -5.93 -16.54
C VAL A 69 -17.21 -5.83 -15.18
N ALA A 70 -16.30 -6.76 -14.91
CA ALA A 70 -15.48 -6.76 -13.69
C ALA A 70 -14.19 -5.97 -13.90
N PRO A 71 -13.61 -5.41 -12.81
CA PRO A 71 -12.27 -4.87 -12.86
C PRO A 71 -11.27 -5.98 -13.24
N ASN A 72 -10.26 -5.62 -14.00
CA ASN A 72 -9.25 -6.58 -14.46
C ASN A 72 -7.83 -6.27 -13.93
N ARG A 73 -7.65 -5.16 -13.24
CA ARG A 73 -6.39 -4.82 -12.57
C ARG A 73 -6.65 -4.65 -11.07
N PHE A 74 -5.79 -5.25 -10.26
CA PHE A 74 -5.88 -5.22 -8.80
C PHE A 74 -4.53 -4.84 -8.23
N LYS A 75 -4.51 -3.82 -7.38
CA LYS A 75 -3.32 -3.45 -6.64
C LYS A 75 -3.52 -3.83 -5.18
N VAL A 76 -2.69 -4.76 -4.69
CA VAL A 76 -2.69 -5.23 -3.32
C VAL A 76 -1.55 -4.56 -2.59
N LEU A 77 -1.88 -3.67 -1.66
CA LEU A 77 -0.94 -2.88 -0.89
C LEU A 77 -0.86 -3.44 0.53
N PHE A 78 0.27 -4.04 0.85
CA PHE A 78 0.53 -4.54 2.19
C PHE A 78 0.91 -3.39 3.13
N THR A 79 0.57 -3.53 4.40
CA THR A 79 1.05 -2.62 5.45
C THR A 79 2.58 -2.69 5.55
N TYR A 80 3.16 -1.72 6.24
CA TYR A 80 4.59 -1.73 6.50
C TYR A 80 5.03 -3.00 7.24
N GLU A 81 4.28 -3.43 8.28
CA GLU A 81 4.57 -4.64 9.05
C GLU A 81 4.50 -5.91 8.22
N GLU A 82 3.41 -6.09 7.46
CA GLU A 82 3.24 -7.23 6.58
C GLU A 82 4.35 -7.30 5.53
N SER A 83 4.69 -6.16 4.89
CA SER A 83 5.71 -6.12 3.85
C SER A 83 7.13 -6.35 4.36
N ASN A 84 7.41 -6.06 5.65
CA ASN A 84 8.70 -6.40 6.28
C ASN A 84 8.74 -7.85 6.75
N ARG A 85 7.59 -8.40 7.18
CA ARG A 85 7.44 -9.80 7.58
C ARG A 85 7.51 -10.74 6.38
N LEU A 86 6.82 -10.38 5.28
CA LEU A 86 6.75 -11.19 4.07
C LEU A 86 8.01 -11.00 3.22
N ASN A 87 8.59 -12.09 2.74
CA ASN A 87 9.70 -11.98 1.79
C ASN A 87 9.19 -11.67 0.37
N THR A 88 10.02 -11.05 -0.45
CA THR A 88 9.67 -10.65 -1.82
C THR A 88 9.22 -11.84 -2.68
N GLN A 89 9.88 -12.99 -2.54
CA GLN A 89 9.54 -14.19 -3.30
C GLN A 89 8.13 -14.71 -2.93
N TYR A 90 7.77 -14.66 -1.64
CA TYR A 90 6.41 -15.01 -1.19
C TYR A 90 5.37 -14.08 -1.81
N ILE A 91 5.62 -12.77 -1.80
CA ILE A 91 4.72 -11.76 -2.36
C ILE A 91 4.51 -12.00 -3.87
N GLU A 92 5.56 -12.31 -4.62
CA GLU A 92 5.47 -12.62 -6.05
C GLU A 92 4.63 -13.88 -6.33
N ILE A 93 4.83 -14.93 -5.55
CA ILE A 93 4.07 -16.19 -5.67
C ILE A 93 2.61 -15.94 -5.29
N LEU A 94 2.36 -15.23 -4.18
CA LEU A 94 1.02 -14.85 -3.74
C LEU A 94 0.28 -14.06 -4.83
N ALA A 95 0.92 -13.06 -5.43
CA ALA A 95 0.32 -12.28 -6.53
C ALA A 95 -0.07 -13.16 -7.72
N LYS A 96 0.77 -14.14 -8.06
CA LYS A 96 0.50 -15.05 -9.15
C LYS A 96 -0.67 -16.01 -8.86
N GLU A 97 -0.76 -16.52 -7.63
CA GLU A 97 -1.87 -17.37 -7.21
C GLU A 97 -3.18 -16.57 -7.11
N LEU A 98 -3.15 -15.37 -6.52
CA LEU A 98 -4.32 -14.47 -6.46
C LEU A 98 -4.83 -14.13 -7.86
N LYS A 99 -3.93 -13.92 -8.83
CA LYS A 99 -4.33 -13.71 -10.23
C LYS A 99 -5.14 -14.89 -10.77
N GLY A 100 -4.73 -16.12 -10.49
CA GLY A 100 -5.44 -17.34 -10.86
C GLY A 100 -6.83 -17.40 -10.24
N GLU A 101 -6.93 -17.19 -8.93
CA GLU A 101 -8.20 -17.19 -8.19
C GLU A 101 -9.18 -16.12 -8.69
N ILE A 102 -8.69 -14.90 -8.93
CA ILE A 102 -9.49 -13.81 -9.50
C ILE A 102 -10.01 -14.18 -10.87
N PHE A 103 -9.15 -14.75 -11.73
CA PHE A 103 -9.54 -15.17 -13.07
C PHE A 103 -10.62 -16.26 -13.02
N GLU A 104 -10.45 -17.28 -12.17
CA GLU A 104 -11.44 -18.33 -11.97
C GLU A 104 -12.76 -17.79 -11.43
N PHE A 105 -12.72 -16.88 -10.45
CA PHE A 105 -13.91 -16.25 -9.88
C PHE A 105 -14.70 -15.48 -10.95
N ILE A 106 -14.03 -14.64 -11.73
CA ILE A 106 -14.62 -13.83 -12.80
C ILE A 106 -15.25 -14.75 -13.85
N ASN A 107 -14.54 -15.81 -14.26
CA ASN A 107 -14.99 -16.73 -15.28
C ASN A 107 -16.20 -17.58 -14.80
N ASN A 108 -16.16 -18.08 -13.56
CA ASN A 108 -17.25 -18.86 -12.97
C ASN A 108 -18.55 -18.04 -12.83
N ARG A 109 -18.43 -16.73 -12.57
CA ARG A 109 -19.57 -15.79 -12.50
C ARG A 109 -19.98 -15.23 -13.88
N ARG A 110 -19.26 -15.60 -14.96
CA ARG A 110 -19.48 -15.12 -16.33
C ARG A 110 -19.44 -13.59 -16.44
N TYR A 111 -18.56 -12.95 -15.66
CA TYR A 111 -18.29 -11.53 -15.83
C TYR A 111 -17.32 -11.33 -16.99
N GLU A 112 -17.48 -10.22 -17.70
CA GLU A 112 -16.54 -9.80 -18.73
C GLU A 112 -15.44 -8.93 -18.12
N THR A 113 -14.28 -8.89 -18.77
CA THR A 113 -13.19 -7.97 -18.44
C THR A 113 -12.74 -7.24 -19.69
N ARG A 114 -12.26 -6.01 -19.52
CA ARG A 114 -11.76 -5.20 -20.65
C ARG A 114 -10.31 -5.52 -21.05
N GLY A 115 -9.70 -6.45 -20.36
CA GLY A 115 -8.31 -6.86 -20.59
C GLY A 115 -7.93 -8.04 -19.69
N PRO A 116 -6.68 -8.50 -19.75
CA PRO A 116 -6.20 -9.58 -18.92
C PRO A 116 -6.21 -9.21 -17.43
N VAL A 117 -6.46 -10.20 -16.57
CA VAL A 117 -6.35 -9.99 -15.12
C VAL A 117 -4.89 -9.74 -14.74
N VAL A 118 -4.64 -8.64 -14.04
CA VAL A 118 -3.33 -8.24 -13.55
C VAL A 118 -3.41 -7.99 -12.04
N VAL A 119 -2.50 -8.56 -11.29
CA VAL A 119 -2.34 -8.31 -9.86
C VAL A 119 -0.97 -7.70 -9.63
N GLU A 120 -0.97 -6.47 -9.15
CA GLU A 120 0.22 -5.74 -8.74
C GLU A 120 0.28 -5.71 -7.21
N THR A 121 1.46 -5.84 -6.67
CA THR A 121 1.67 -5.76 -5.22
C THR A 121 2.53 -4.56 -4.90
N GLY A 122 2.27 -3.95 -3.76
CA GLY A 122 3.02 -2.80 -3.29
C GLY A 122 2.97 -2.69 -1.77
N ARG A 123 3.49 -1.60 -1.26
CA ARG A 123 3.48 -1.26 0.17
C ARG A 123 2.73 0.04 0.36
N ASP A 124 1.87 0.06 1.36
CA ASP A 124 1.28 1.29 1.87
C ASP A 124 1.69 1.45 3.34
N VAL A 125 2.58 2.40 3.60
CA VAL A 125 3.15 2.63 4.94
C VAL A 125 2.16 3.30 5.90
N PHE A 126 1.05 3.83 5.37
CA PHE A 126 0.02 4.52 6.15
C PHE A 126 -1.23 3.65 6.35
N ALA A 127 -1.32 2.52 5.67
CA ALA A 127 -2.44 1.61 5.81
C ALA A 127 -2.39 0.85 7.14
N LYS A 128 -3.53 0.78 7.83
CA LYS A 128 -3.70 -0.03 9.04
C LYS A 128 -3.97 -1.51 8.74
N SER A 129 -4.31 -1.83 7.51
CA SER A 129 -4.53 -3.19 7.00
C SER A 129 -4.23 -3.23 5.51
N THR A 130 -3.99 -4.44 4.97
CA THR A 130 -3.82 -4.63 3.52
C THR A 130 -4.95 -3.95 2.74
N VAL A 131 -4.61 -3.08 1.80
CA VAL A 131 -5.55 -2.36 0.92
C VAL A 131 -5.59 -3.03 -0.44
N ILE A 132 -6.81 -3.22 -0.98
CA ILE A 132 -7.04 -3.77 -2.30
C ILE A 132 -7.74 -2.72 -3.15
N LYS A 133 -7.10 -2.29 -4.23
CA LYS A 133 -7.64 -1.31 -5.17
C LYS A 133 -8.01 -2.01 -6.48
N PRO A 134 -9.30 -2.08 -6.84
CA PRO A 134 -9.73 -2.55 -8.16
C PRO A 134 -9.63 -1.43 -9.19
N LEU A 135 -9.16 -1.75 -10.39
CA LEU A 135 -9.01 -0.81 -11.50
C LEU A 135 -9.53 -1.47 -12.78
N PHE A 136 -10.07 -0.66 -13.69
CA PHE A 136 -10.45 -1.09 -15.03
C PHE A 136 -9.34 -0.71 -16.03
N GLU A 137 -9.26 -1.45 -17.14
CA GLU A 137 -8.30 -1.14 -18.20
C GLU A 137 -8.49 0.30 -18.69
N GLY A 138 -7.38 1.06 -18.74
CA GLY A 138 -7.38 2.47 -19.15
C GLY A 138 -7.76 3.47 -18.05
N GLU A 139 -8.13 3.02 -16.85
CA GLU A 139 -8.31 3.92 -15.72
C GLU A 139 -6.96 4.22 -15.05
N GLN A 140 -6.70 5.51 -14.87
CA GLN A 140 -5.62 5.96 -13.99
C GLN A 140 -6.08 5.82 -12.54
N GLU A 141 -5.15 5.49 -11.66
CA GLU A 141 -5.39 5.39 -10.22
C GLU A 141 -5.90 6.73 -9.70
N LEU A 142 -7.20 6.79 -9.37
CA LEU A 142 -7.73 7.94 -8.62
C LEU A 142 -7.28 7.83 -7.17
N PRO A 143 -6.88 8.93 -6.53
CA PRO A 143 -6.55 8.94 -5.12
C PRO A 143 -7.73 8.44 -4.27
N LEU A 144 -7.46 7.67 -3.23
CA LEU A 144 -8.48 7.16 -2.33
C LEU A 144 -9.23 8.31 -1.64
N ALA A 145 -10.54 8.41 -1.89
CA ALA A 145 -11.44 9.14 -1.01
C ALA A 145 -11.66 8.33 0.27
N ASP A 146 -11.43 8.95 1.41
CA ASP A 146 -11.74 8.39 2.73
C ASP A 146 -13.27 8.25 2.88
N ASP A 147 -13.75 7.03 3.14
CA ASP A 147 -15.18 6.67 3.25
C ASP A 147 -15.84 7.16 4.55
N SER A 148 -15.58 8.39 4.96
CA SER A 148 -16.22 8.99 6.12
C SER A 148 -16.88 10.33 5.85
N GLN A 149 -17.61 10.49 4.70
CA GLN A 149 -18.65 11.54 4.58
C GLN A 149 -19.48 11.39 3.30
N ALA A 150 -20.40 10.43 3.30
CA ALA A 150 -21.54 10.48 2.39
C ALA A 150 -22.67 11.28 3.06
N LYS A 151 -22.67 12.60 2.95
CA LYS A 151 -23.84 13.50 2.93
C LYS A 151 -23.35 14.97 2.93
N ALA A 152 -23.39 15.60 1.79
CA ALA A 152 -24.03 16.91 1.58
C ALA A 152 -23.61 17.57 0.27
N GLN A 153 -24.62 17.72 -0.58
CA GLN A 153 -24.89 18.88 -1.47
C GLN A 153 -23.98 19.16 -2.67
N GLN A 154 -24.61 18.92 -3.82
CA GLN A 154 -24.38 19.64 -5.07
C GLN A 154 -24.26 21.16 -4.84
N ALA A 155 -23.13 21.72 -5.21
CA ALA A 155 -23.06 23.10 -5.63
C ALA A 155 -21.95 23.25 -6.69
N LYS A 156 -22.35 23.85 -7.81
CA LYS A 156 -21.54 24.24 -8.96
C LYS A 156 -20.38 25.16 -8.58
N GLY A 157 -19.25 25.00 -9.24
CA GLY A 157 -18.40 26.13 -9.52
C GLY A 157 -16.91 25.92 -9.33
N SER A 158 -16.21 26.07 -10.45
CA SER A 158 -14.81 26.47 -10.56
C SER A 158 -13.73 25.41 -10.31
N ALA A 159 -13.20 24.90 -11.40
CA ALA A 159 -11.97 24.14 -11.47
C ALA A 159 -10.79 24.95 -10.92
N SER A 160 -10.37 24.63 -9.70
CA SER A 160 -9.04 24.91 -9.21
C SER A 160 -8.30 23.57 -9.25
N GLN A 161 -7.43 23.40 -10.23
CA GLN A 161 -6.50 22.28 -10.32
C GLN A 161 -5.53 22.42 -9.15
N SER A 162 -5.73 21.64 -8.08
CA SER A 162 -4.70 21.44 -7.07
C SER A 162 -3.50 20.78 -7.75
N PRO A 163 -2.27 21.24 -7.52
CA PRO A 163 -1.09 20.69 -8.16
C PRO A 163 -0.97 19.21 -7.79
N SER A 164 -0.85 18.33 -8.78
CA SER A 164 -0.72 16.88 -8.60
C SER A 164 0.60 16.47 -7.91
N SER A 165 1.48 17.42 -7.67
CA SER A 165 2.75 17.25 -6.94
C SER A 165 3.10 18.55 -6.21
N ARG A 166 3.81 18.42 -5.09
CA ARG A 166 4.35 19.55 -4.31
C ARG A 166 5.83 19.37 -4.04
N ALA A 167 6.57 20.46 -4.10
CA ALA A 167 7.94 20.50 -3.64
C ALA A 167 7.99 20.71 -2.13
N VAL A 168 8.65 19.83 -1.42
CA VAL A 168 8.88 19.92 0.03
C VAL A 168 10.36 20.14 0.26
N SER A 169 10.70 21.20 0.96
CA SER A 169 12.09 21.51 1.34
C SER A 169 12.28 21.22 2.82
N LEU A 170 13.31 20.42 3.14
CA LEU A 170 13.72 20.12 4.52
C LEU A 170 15.12 20.66 4.75
N THR A 171 15.34 21.23 5.93
CA THR A 171 16.68 21.66 6.37
C THR A 171 17.09 20.88 7.60
N SER A 172 18.22 20.22 7.54
CA SER A 172 18.77 19.44 8.65
C SER A 172 19.58 20.33 9.61
N SER A 173 19.65 19.91 10.89
CA SER A 173 20.42 20.60 11.93
C SER A 173 21.92 20.75 11.62
N ASP A 174 22.46 19.94 10.71
CA ASP A 174 23.85 20.03 10.23
C ASP A 174 24.01 20.97 9.01
N GLY A 175 22.95 21.69 8.62
CA GLY A 175 22.96 22.67 7.54
C GLY A 175 22.68 22.11 6.15
N ARG A 176 22.46 20.80 6.00
CA ARG A 176 22.06 20.21 4.71
C ARG A 176 20.61 20.53 4.38
N SER A 177 20.35 20.79 3.11
CA SER A 177 18.97 20.99 2.61
C SER A 177 18.61 19.88 1.64
N PHE A 178 17.38 19.40 1.73
CA PHE A 178 16.82 18.36 0.90
C PHE A 178 15.56 18.90 0.22
N ARG A 179 15.46 18.75 -1.09
CA ARG A 179 14.27 19.07 -1.85
C ARG A 179 13.64 17.79 -2.37
N LEU A 180 12.40 17.57 -1.99
CA LEU A 180 11.60 16.39 -2.35
C LEU A 180 10.45 16.82 -3.24
N GLU A 181 10.20 16.09 -4.32
CA GLU A 181 8.98 16.24 -5.11
C GLU A 181 8.03 15.09 -4.75
N LEU A 182 7.01 15.41 -3.99
CA LEU A 182 5.99 14.46 -3.54
C LEU A 182 4.74 14.61 -4.40
N LYS A 183 4.24 13.48 -4.89
CA LYS A 183 2.94 13.43 -5.57
C LYS A 183 1.83 13.17 -4.57
N VAL A 184 0.70 13.81 -4.77
CA VAL A 184 -0.51 13.54 -3.97
C VAL A 184 -0.86 12.06 -4.11
N ASP A 185 -1.03 11.37 -2.96
CA ASP A 185 -1.22 9.91 -2.87
C ASP A 185 -0.22 9.07 -3.67
N GLY A 186 0.95 9.62 -3.93
CA GLY A 186 2.06 8.96 -4.62
C GLY A 186 2.93 8.13 -3.66
N ALA A 187 4.05 7.63 -4.20
CA ALA A 187 5.03 6.93 -3.40
C ALA A 187 5.64 7.86 -2.34
N PRO A 188 5.78 7.42 -1.08
CA PRO A 188 6.40 8.20 -0.03
C PRO A 188 7.91 8.39 -0.26
N ALA A 189 8.45 9.51 0.20
CA ALA A 189 9.89 9.71 0.32
C ALA A 189 10.37 9.15 1.66
N TYR A 190 11.42 8.35 1.65
CA TYR A 190 12.00 7.75 2.83
C TYR A 190 13.14 8.58 3.39
N VAL A 191 13.21 8.64 4.72
CA VAL A 191 14.30 9.22 5.50
C VAL A 191 15.02 8.11 6.24
N GLY A 192 16.34 8.06 6.19
CA GLY A 192 17.10 7.03 6.90
C GLY A 192 18.58 6.99 6.50
N ARG A 193 19.31 6.06 7.11
CA ARG A 193 20.77 5.97 6.97
C ARG A 193 21.25 5.44 5.63
N THR A 194 20.48 4.56 4.97
CA THR A 194 20.93 3.94 3.72
C THR A 194 20.86 4.89 2.53
N ALA A 195 21.72 4.66 1.54
CA ALA A 195 21.80 5.48 0.32
C ALA A 195 20.54 5.41 -0.56
N SER A 196 19.67 4.43 -0.34
CA SER A 196 18.40 4.28 -1.06
C SER A 196 17.30 5.25 -0.59
N ASN A 197 17.51 5.97 0.54
CA ASN A 197 16.54 6.93 1.03
C ASN A 197 16.66 8.26 0.27
N ALA A 198 15.53 8.92 0.08
CA ALA A 198 15.46 10.26 -0.52
C ALA A 198 16.16 11.31 0.37
N VAL A 199 16.07 11.15 1.70
CA VAL A 199 16.81 11.93 2.69
C VAL A 199 17.75 10.99 3.41
N ARG A 200 19.03 11.04 3.04
CA ARG A 200 20.06 10.23 3.67
C ARG A 200 20.69 10.95 4.85
N LEU A 201 20.58 10.35 6.03
CA LEU A 201 21.22 10.78 7.26
C LEU A 201 22.20 9.67 7.70
N ASP A 202 23.47 9.82 7.36
CA ASP A 202 24.49 8.77 7.55
C ASP A 202 25.03 8.79 8.97
N ASP A 203 24.25 8.28 9.89
CA ASP A 203 24.56 8.22 11.31
C ASP A 203 24.01 6.95 11.99
N ALA A 204 24.71 6.47 13.01
CA ALA A 204 24.34 5.25 13.73
C ALA A 204 23.04 5.40 14.55
N SER A 205 22.67 6.61 14.97
CA SER A 205 21.41 6.91 15.66
C SER A 205 20.19 6.82 14.74
N VAL A 206 20.41 6.81 13.41
CA VAL A 206 19.35 6.76 12.40
C VAL A 206 19.17 5.33 11.87
N SER A 207 17.95 4.80 11.90
CA SER A 207 17.62 3.50 11.32
C SER A 207 17.85 3.49 9.80
N ARG A 208 18.10 2.32 9.22
CA ARG A 208 18.29 2.14 7.75
C ARG A 208 17.17 2.77 6.94
N MET A 209 15.91 2.55 7.36
CA MET A 209 14.71 3.30 6.99
C MET A 209 14.10 3.75 8.31
N HIS A 210 14.02 5.04 8.56
CA HIS A 210 13.62 5.57 9.87
C HIS A 210 12.18 6.07 9.86
N CYS A 211 11.86 6.96 8.95
CA CYS A 211 10.51 7.46 8.75
C CYS A 211 10.21 7.70 7.26
N SER A 212 8.97 7.99 6.96
CA SER A 212 8.50 8.31 5.61
C SER A 212 7.73 9.61 5.59
N LEU A 213 7.77 10.31 4.46
CA LEU A 213 7.05 11.54 4.17
C LEU A 213 6.16 11.32 2.96
N ALA A 214 4.90 11.72 3.02
CA ALA A 214 3.98 11.63 1.90
C ALA A 214 3.00 12.79 1.86
N LEU A 215 2.42 13.06 0.69
CA LEU A 215 1.28 13.96 0.52
C LEU A 215 0.01 13.14 0.43
N ARG A 216 -0.97 13.46 1.25
CA ARG A 216 -2.31 12.86 1.20
C ARG A 216 -3.20 13.56 0.17
N SER A 217 -4.34 12.93 -0.16
CA SER A 217 -5.37 13.46 -1.08
C SER A 217 -5.87 14.85 -0.74
N ASN A 218 -5.91 15.20 0.55
CA ASN A 218 -6.26 16.54 1.02
C ASN A 218 -5.10 17.57 0.90
N GLY A 219 -3.92 17.14 0.39
CA GLY A 219 -2.73 17.96 0.24
C GLY A 219 -1.89 18.12 1.50
N ASP A 220 -2.22 17.43 2.59
CA ASP A 220 -1.41 17.47 3.81
C ASP A 220 -0.10 16.67 3.64
N LEU A 221 1.02 17.29 4.01
CA LEU A 221 2.27 16.58 4.22
C LEU A 221 2.19 15.81 5.53
N VAL A 222 2.47 14.53 5.50
CA VAL A 222 2.45 13.68 6.69
C VAL A 222 3.79 12.95 6.88
N VAL A 223 4.14 12.69 8.13
CA VAL A 223 5.28 11.84 8.53
C VAL A 223 4.77 10.62 9.29
N ALA A 224 5.38 9.45 9.03
CA ALA A 224 5.13 8.24 9.79
C ALA A 224 6.45 7.56 10.17
N ASP A 225 6.54 7.09 11.40
CA ASP A 225 7.66 6.27 11.87
C ASP A 225 7.60 4.87 11.21
N LEU A 226 8.75 4.32 10.88
CA LEU A 226 8.85 3.01 10.24
C LEU A 226 9.39 1.92 11.17
N GLY A 227 9.08 2.01 12.44
CA GLY A 227 9.62 1.13 13.48
C GLY A 227 11.10 1.43 13.73
N SER A 228 11.44 2.70 13.79
CA SER A 228 12.81 3.14 14.03
C SER A 228 13.28 2.77 15.44
N ALA A 229 14.58 2.53 15.61
CA ALA A 229 15.14 2.12 16.89
C ALA A 229 15.03 3.20 17.97
N ASN A 230 15.14 4.47 17.58
CA ASN A 230 15.12 5.62 18.50
C ASN A 230 13.81 6.42 18.45
N GLY A 231 12.86 6.02 17.60
CA GLY A 231 11.59 6.72 17.38
C GLY A 231 11.72 7.98 16.53
N THR A 232 10.63 8.36 15.91
CA THR A 232 10.48 9.63 15.16
C THR A 232 9.73 10.62 16.03
N TYR A 233 10.20 11.84 16.09
CA TYR A 233 9.58 12.90 16.90
C TYR A 233 9.07 14.02 16.00
N VAL A 234 7.94 14.65 16.36
CA VAL A 234 7.47 15.87 15.73
C VAL A 234 7.33 16.95 16.81
N ASN A 235 8.07 18.03 16.66
CA ASN A 235 8.13 19.14 17.64
C ASN A 235 8.45 18.66 19.07
N GLY A 236 9.24 17.60 19.19
CA GLY A 236 9.64 17.01 20.47
C GLY A 236 8.70 15.95 21.02
N GLU A 237 7.57 15.70 20.37
CA GLU A 237 6.64 14.62 20.74
C GLU A 237 6.93 13.37 19.94
N LEU A 238 7.08 12.24 20.62
CA LEU A 238 7.27 10.93 20.00
C LEU A 238 6.03 10.51 19.21
N LEU A 239 6.20 10.09 17.97
CA LEU A 239 5.14 9.43 17.22
C LEU A 239 4.88 8.05 17.80
N SER A 240 3.67 7.82 18.28
CA SER A 240 3.28 6.52 18.84
C SER A 240 2.82 5.57 17.76
N GLY A 241 3.50 4.43 17.63
CA GLY A 241 3.13 3.34 16.73
C GLY A 241 3.16 3.74 15.26
N GLN A 242 2.16 3.27 14.51
CA GLN A 242 2.02 3.51 13.05
C GLN A 242 1.19 4.76 12.72
N GLU A 243 1.09 5.71 13.65
CA GLU A 243 0.31 6.92 13.43
C GLU A 243 1.07 7.89 12.51
N ALA A 244 0.41 8.31 11.43
CA ALA A 244 0.92 9.37 10.58
C ALA A 244 0.47 10.73 11.12
N ARG A 245 1.42 11.65 11.32
CA ARG A 245 1.16 13.01 11.80
C ARG A 245 1.29 14.02 10.66
N ALA A 246 0.29 14.89 10.54
CA ALA A 246 0.35 16.00 9.58
C ALA A 246 1.41 17.01 10.02
N LEU A 247 2.15 17.51 9.03
CA LEU A 247 3.22 18.49 9.18
C LEU A 247 2.85 19.81 8.52
N LYS A 248 3.29 20.89 9.14
CA LYS A 248 3.21 22.24 8.60
C LYS A 248 4.61 22.81 8.38
N GLN A 249 4.69 23.85 7.59
CA GLN A 249 5.92 24.63 7.49
C GLN A 249 6.36 25.12 8.89
N GLY A 250 7.62 24.97 9.19
CA GLY A 250 8.22 25.27 10.48
C GLY A 250 8.25 24.08 11.45
N ASP A 251 7.53 22.99 11.22
CA ASP A 251 7.59 21.81 12.08
C ASP A 251 8.97 21.15 12.02
N ILE A 252 9.36 20.58 13.15
CA ILE A 252 10.66 19.92 13.32
C ILE A 252 10.44 18.42 13.47
N ILE A 253 11.06 17.64 12.60
CA ILE A 253 11.08 16.18 12.66
C ILE A 253 12.39 15.74 13.29
N GLY A 254 12.33 15.07 14.45
CA GLY A 254 13.47 14.45 15.10
C GLY A 254 13.70 13.03 14.57
N VAL A 255 14.91 12.76 14.08
CA VAL A 255 15.33 11.49 13.45
C VAL A 255 16.70 11.11 14.01
N GLY A 256 16.72 10.27 15.03
CA GLY A 256 17.96 10.04 15.79
C GLY A 256 18.47 11.36 16.37
N ASP A 257 19.76 11.67 16.15
CA ASP A 257 20.38 12.93 16.60
C ASP A 257 20.11 14.13 15.69
N PHE A 258 19.39 13.92 14.57
CA PHE A 258 19.08 14.98 13.62
C PHE A 258 17.72 15.61 13.88
N LYS A 259 17.65 16.90 13.53
CA LYS A 259 16.41 17.66 13.44
C LYS A 259 16.24 18.12 12.00
N LEU A 260 15.16 17.73 11.36
CA LEU A 260 14.77 18.17 10.02
C LEU A 260 13.64 19.19 10.16
N THR A 261 13.88 20.43 9.76
CA THR A 261 12.86 21.48 9.74
C THR A 261 12.17 21.49 8.39
N VAL A 262 10.84 21.49 8.37
CA VAL A 262 10.04 21.69 7.17
C VAL A 262 10.15 23.15 6.77
N ALA A 263 11.01 23.45 5.79
CA ALA A 263 11.30 24.82 5.38
C ALA A 263 10.21 25.37 4.45
N GLU A 264 9.69 24.53 3.53
CA GLU A 264 8.68 24.93 2.55
C GLU A 264 7.84 23.73 2.14
N VAL A 265 6.54 23.99 1.87
CA VAL A 265 5.61 23.04 1.23
C VAL A 265 4.89 23.86 0.14
N ALA A 266 5.39 23.74 -1.10
CA ALA A 266 4.94 24.57 -2.25
C ALA A 266 4.06 23.74 -3.22
#